data_c41da7584d144ee81fa481e4791389a9
#
_entry.id   c41da7584d144ee81fa481e4791389a9
#
_cell.length_a   1.000
_cell.length_b   1.000
_cell.length_c   1.000
_cell.angle_alpha   90.00
_cell.angle_beta   90.00
_cell.angle_gamma   90.00
#
_symmetry.space_group_name_H-M   'P 1'
#
loop_
_entity.id
_entity.type
_entity.pdbx_description
1 polymer ?
#
loop_
_entity_poly.entity_id
_entity_poly.type
_entity_poly.pdbx_seq_one_letter_code
_entity_poly.pdbx_strand_id
1 'polypeptide(L)'
;TCSIALVPDGRWRALVSAPKGKSAAWGQFDSHMWIDTPQVLNAFVNLLSIRSLVTDTEKNRLPALFAESVTAAEDITEALGGQVRQAVELIVAAFNESSARARNAGRPDPLPDDGEKIYETAVTVMMRVVFLLFAQERGLLPRSGLFENAYGLAGMLDMLEERARDEGEEAMDGTSMVWHRLLATSQALYGGVNVEDM
;
A
#
# COMPACT_ATOMS: atom_id res chain seq x y z
N THR A 1 -34.19 -16.47 -4.65
CA THR A 1 -33.52 -15.32 -5.26
C THR A 1 -32.03 -15.65 -5.35
N CYS A 2 -31.47 -15.71 -6.55
CA CYS A 2 -30.04 -15.97 -6.73
C CYS A 2 -29.25 -14.71 -6.31
N SER A 3 -28.30 -14.85 -5.39
CA SER A 3 -27.44 -13.74 -4.93
C SER A 3 -26.10 -13.70 -5.66
N ILE A 4 -25.79 -14.70 -6.48
CA ILE A 4 -24.54 -14.84 -7.22
C ILE A 4 -24.81 -14.84 -8.71
N ALA A 5 -24.05 -14.10 -9.47
CA ALA A 5 -24.08 -14.07 -10.93
C ALA A 5 -22.67 -14.17 -11.52
N LEU A 6 -22.56 -14.80 -12.68
CA LEU A 6 -21.37 -14.78 -13.52
C LEU A 6 -21.64 -13.86 -14.71
N VAL A 7 -20.82 -12.83 -14.88
CA VAL A 7 -20.92 -11.85 -15.98
C VAL A 7 -19.65 -11.93 -16.86
N PRO A 8 -19.72 -12.58 -18.02
CA PRO A 8 -18.61 -12.65 -18.96
C PRO A 8 -18.70 -11.57 -20.04
N ASP A 9 -17.56 -11.07 -20.51
CA ASP A 9 -17.48 -10.18 -21.69
C ASP A 9 -16.52 -10.67 -22.79
N GLY A 10 -16.16 -11.95 -22.74
CA GLY A 10 -15.17 -12.55 -23.66
C GLY A 10 -13.78 -12.67 -23.03
N ARG A 11 -13.19 -11.60 -22.56
CA ARG A 11 -11.89 -11.58 -21.85
C ARG A 11 -12.08 -11.71 -20.33
N TRP A 12 -12.92 -10.88 -19.78
CA TRP A 12 -13.14 -10.81 -18.34
C TRP A 12 -14.30 -11.72 -17.90
N ARG A 13 -14.17 -12.27 -16.73
CA ARG A 13 -15.18 -13.07 -16.04
C ARG A 13 -15.38 -12.51 -14.65
N ALA A 14 -16.49 -11.80 -14.44
CA ALA A 14 -16.83 -11.26 -13.13
C ALA A 14 -17.79 -12.17 -12.40
N LEU A 15 -17.40 -12.60 -11.21
CA LEU A 15 -18.31 -13.21 -10.23
C LEU A 15 -18.87 -12.11 -9.35
N VAL A 16 -20.18 -11.93 -9.38
CA VAL A 16 -20.88 -10.88 -8.65
C VAL A 16 -21.72 -11.48 -7.54
N SER A 17 -21.56 -10.99 -6.32
CA SER A 17 -22.43 -11.28 -5.19
C SER A 17 -23.26 -10.04 -4.87
N ALA A 18 -24.59 -10.15 -4.99
CA ALA A 18 -25.53 -9.07 -4.74
C ALA A 18 -26.67 -9.55 -3.80
N PRO A 19 -26.38 -9.78 -2.51
CA PRO A 19 -27.39 -10.19 -1.55
C PRO A 19 -28.36 -9.03 -1.29
N LYS A 20 -29.65 -9.37 -1.10
CA LYS A 20 -30.71 -8.38 -0.89
C LYS A 20 -30.43 -7.55 0.38
N GLY A 21 -30.42 -6.22 0.23
CA GLY A 21 -30.22 -5.29 1.34
C GLY A 21 -28.75 -5.08 1.76
N LYS A 22 -27.80 -5.58 0.98
CA LYS A 22 -26.36 -5.35 1.17
C LYS A 22 -25.72 -4.79 -0.09
N SER A 23 -24.55 -4.22 0.05
CA SER A 23 -23.72 -3.78 -1.09
C SER A 23 -23.30 -4.98 -1.94
N ALA A 24 -23.23 -4.77 -3.25
CA ALA A 24 -22.71 -5.78 -4.16
C ALA A 24 -21.18 -5.83 -4.07
N ALA A 25 -20.64 -7.05 -4.10
CA ALA A 25 -19.22 -7.31 -4.21
C ALA A 25 -18.95 -8.12 -5.47
N TRP A 26 -17.78 -7.97 -6.08
CA TRP A 26 -17.39 -8.77 -7.24
C TRP A 26 -15.91 -9.12 -7.24
N GLY A 27 -15.59 -10.28 -7.82
CA GLY A 27 -14.24 -10.71 -8.16
C GLY A 27 -14.10 -10.82 -9.67
N GLN A 28 -13.00 -10.36 -10.23
CA GLN A 28 -12.77 -10.30 -11.68
C GLN A 28 -11.57 -11.17 -12.06
N PHE A 29 -11.73 -11.98 -13.12
CA PHE A 29 -10.73 -12.87 -13.66
C PHE A 29 -10.43 -12.50 -15.11
N ASP A 30 -9.14 -12.27 -15.44
CA ASP A 30 -8.68 -12.07 -16.80
C ASP A 30 -8.32 -13.43 -17.43
N SER A 31 -9.07 -13.84 -18.46
CA SER A 31 -8.82 -15.11 -19.14
C SER A 31 -7.48 -15.16 -19.89
N HIS A 32 -6.87 -14.03 -20.21
CA HIS A 32 -5.55 -13.98 -20.84
C HIS A 32 -4.45 -14.41 -19.88
N MET A 33 -4.63 -14.20 -18.57
CA MET A 33 -3.69 -14.65 -17.55
C MET A 33 -3.71 -16.16 -17.29
N TRP A 34 -4.67 -16.89 -17.82
CA TRP A 34 -4.82 -18.33 -17.54
C TRP A 34 -3.67 -19.19 -18.06
N ILE A 35 -3.01 -18.74 -19.13
CA ILE A 35 -1.84 -19.43 -19.71
C ILE A 35 -0.61 -19.18 -18.84
N ASP A 36 -0.39 -17.93 -18.44
CA ASP A 36 0.80 -17.51 -17.70
C ASP A 36 0.70 -17.83 -16.19
N THR A 37 -0.54 -17.87 -15.67
CA THR A 37 -0.82 -18.12 -14.24
C THR A 37 -1.96 -19.14 -14.09
N PRO A 38 -1.68 -20.44 -14.25
CA PRO A 38 -2.70 -21.50 -14.16
C PRO A 38 -3.46 -21.54 -12.84
N GLN A 39 -2.87 -21.02 -11.76
CA GLN A 39 -3.50 -20.93 -10.44
C GLN A 39 -4.76 -20.08 -10.48
N VAL A 40 -4.81 -19.00 -11.30
CA VAL A 40 -5.99 -18.15 -11.48
C VAL A 40 -7.14 -18.92 -12.14
N LEU A 41 -6.83 -19.73 -13.15
CA LEU A 41 -7.82 -20.62 -13.78
C LEU A 41 -8.34 -21.66 -12.77
N ASN A 42 -7.45 -22.30 -12.02
CA ASN A 42 -7.84 -23.29 -11.02
C ASN A 42 -8.73 -22.67 -9.94
N ALA A 43 -8.42 -21.46 -9.49
CA ALA A 43 -9.26 -20.73 -8.53
C ALA A 43 -10.66 -20.47 -9.13
N PHE A 44 -10.74 -19.97 -10.37
CA PHE A 44 -11.99 -19.72 -11.06
C PHE A 44 -12.85 -20.99 -11.22
N VAL A 45 -12.26 -22.10 -11.66
CA VAL A 45 -12.96 -23.38 -11.82
C VAL A 45 -13.43 -23.92 -10.47
N ASN A 46 -12.62 -23.83 -9.43
CA ASN A 46 -12.97 -24.29 -8.09
C ASN A 46 -14.14 -23.48 -7.50
N LEU A 47 -14.14 -22.16 -7.67
CA LEU A 47 -15.22 -21.29 -7.20
C LEU A 47 -16.55 -21.57 -7.91
N LEU A 48 -16.53 -21.96 -9.18
CA LEU A 48 -17.72 -22.30 -9.98
C LEU A 48 -18.07 -23.79 -9.95
N SER A 49 -17.34 -24.60 -9.19
CA SER A 49 -17.64 -26.01 -9.07
C SER A 49 -19.02 -26.24 -8.41
N ILE A 50 -19.67 -27.35 -8.74
CA ILE A 50 -20.91 -27.77 -8.09
C ILE A 50 -20.75 -27.90 -6.57
N ARG A 51 -19.54 -28.21 -6.13
CA ARG A 51 -19.20 -28.31 -4.73
C ARG A 51 -19.34 -26.94 -4.04
N SER A 52 -18.69 -25.91 -4.55
CA SER A 52 -18.72 -24.55 -4.00
C SER A 52 -20.08 -23.86 -4.14
N LEU A 53 -20.86 -24.26 -5.15
CA LEU A 53 -22.19 -23.66 -5.40
C LEU A 53 -23.31 -24.32 -4.59
N VAL A 54 -23.27 -25.67 -4.40
CA VAL A 54 -24.43 -26.42 -3.94
C VAL A 54 -24.13 -27.47 -2.87
N THR A 55 -23.10 -28.32 -3.08
CA THR A 55 -22.96 -29.56 -2.31
C THR A 55 -22.12 -29.49 -1.06
N ASP A 56 -21.29 -28.46 -0.91
CA ASP A 56 -20.47 -28.30 0.28
C ASP A 56 -21.28 -27.76 1.48
N THR A 57 -20.64 -27.73 2.65
CA THR A 57 -21.24 -27.12 3.85
C THR A 57 -21.54 -25.64 3.59
N GLU A 58 -22.53 -25.10 4.24
CA GLU A 58 -22.98 -23.71 4.01
C GLU A 58 -21.84 -22.69 4.13
N LYS A 59 -20.89 -22.93 5.05
CA LYS A 59 -19.72 -22.08 5.26
C LYS A 59 -18.73 -22.06 4.08
N ASN A 60 -18.67 -23.14 3.32
CA ASN A 60 -17.73 -23.30 2.19
C ASN A 60 -18.38 -22.96 0.85
N ARG A 61 -19.64 -22.57 0.84
CA ARG A 61 -20.32 -22.18 -0.40
C ARG A 61 -19.91 -20.76 -0.82
N LEU A 62 -19.95 -20.53 -2.10
CA LEU A 62 -19.56 -19.26 -2.71
C LEU A 62 -20.18 -18.00 -2.06
N PRO A 63 -21.47 -17.96 -1.65
CA PRO A 63 -22.02 -16.82 -0.94
C PRO A 63 -21.36 -16.55 0.42
N ALA A 64 -20.98 -17.60 1.16
CA ALA A 64 -20.30 -17.45 2.44
C ALA A 64 -18.85 -16.98 2.25
N LEU A 65 -18.14 -17.51 1.23
CA LEU A 65 -16.79 -17.05 0.88
C LEU A 65 -16.78 -15.57 0.48
N PHE A 66 -17.79 -15.10 -0.25
CA PHE A 66 -17.92 -13.67 -0.53
C PHE A 66 -18.14 -12.85 0.74
N ALA A 67 -19.00 -13.30 1.66
CA ALA A 67 -19.24 -12.61 2.91
C ALA A 67 -17.97 -12.55 3.77
N GLU A 68 -17.24 -13.66 3.88
CA GLU A 68 -15.95 -13.73 4.58
C GLU A 68 -14.91 -12.82 3.96
N SER A 69 -14.81 -12.78 2.62
CA SER A 69 -13.89 -11.89 1.90
C SER A 69 -14.19 -10.41 2.16
N VAL A 70 -15.47 -10.02 2.23
CA VAL A 70 -15.85 -8.63 2.55
C VAL A 70 -15.46 -8.30 3.98
N THR A 71 -15.74 -9.18 4.94
CA THR A 71 -15.36 -8.98 6.35
C THR A 71 -13.84 -8.89 6.50
N ALA A 72 -13.08 -9.79 5.86
CA ALA A 72 -11.62 -9.74 5.87
C ALA A 72 -11.07 -8.43 5.26
N ALA A 73 -11.71 -7.90 4.22
CA ALA A 73 -11.33 -6.61 3.65
C ALA A 73 -11.61 -5.44 4.59
N GLU A 74 -12.72 -5.50 5.35
CA GLU A 74 -13.06 -4.50 6.38
C GLU A 74 -12.04 -4.55 7.53
N ASP A 75 -11.69 -5.73 8.02
CA ASP A 75 -10.69 -5.93 9.08
C ASP A 75 -9.31 -5.40 8.66
N ILE A 76 -8.89 -5.67 7.42
CA ILE A 76 -7.63 -5.15 6.86
C ILE A 76 -7.67 -3.62 6.78
N THR A 77 -8.80 -3.04 6.37
CA THR A 77 -8.97 -1.59 6.24
C THR A 77 -8.88 -0.91 7.61
N GLU A 78 -9.48 -1.50 8.64
CA GLU A 78 -9.42 -0.99 10.01
C GLU A 78 -7.98 -1.08 10.58
N ALA A 79 -7.32 -2.23 10.40
CA ALA A 79 -5.94 -2.42 10.82
C ALA A 79 -5.00 -1.44 10.12
N LEU A 80 -5.16 -1.25 8.80
CA LEU A 80 -4.38 -0.29 8.02
C LEU A 80 -4.63 1.16 8.49
N GLY A 81 -5.88 1.51 8.80
CA GLY A 81 -6.21 2.82 9.35
C GLY A 81 -5.48 3.11 10.67
N GLY A 82 -5.37 2.10 11.54
CA GLY A 82 -4.59 2.19 12.78
C GLY A 82 -3.11 2.40 12.52
N GLN A 83 -2.52 1.64 11.62
CA GLN A 83 -1.11 1.75 11.24
C GLN A 83 -0.78 3.11 10.60
N VAL A 84 -1.65 3.61 9.73
CA VAL A 84 -1.48 4.94 9.11
C VAL A 84 -1.53 6.04 10.16
N ARG A 85 -2.46 5.96 11.12
CA ARG A 85 -2.52 6.92 12.23
C ARG A 85 -1.23 6.91 13.03
N GLN A 86 -0.74 5.74 13.43
CA GLN A 86 0.51 5.60 14.16
C GLN A 86 1.70 6.17 13.39
N ALA A 87 1.78 5.93 12.09
CA ALA A 87 2.84 6.48 11.24
C ALA A 87 2.78 8.02 11.16
N VAL A 88 1.58 8.61 11.06
CA VAL A 88 1.41 10.08 11.09
C VAL A 88 1.83 10.64 12.45
N GLU A 89 1.48 9.99 13.56
CA GLU A 89 1.90 10.40 14.91
C GLU A 89 3.43 10.38 15.06
N LEU A 90 4.12 9.37 14.50
CA LEU A 90 5.59 9.31 14.49
C LEU A 90 6.21 10.44 13.65
N ILE A 91 5.63 10.77 12.50
CA ILE A 91 6.10 11.92 11.68
C ILE A 91 5.93 13.23 12.43
N VAL A 92 4.78 13.44 13.09
CA VAL A 92 4.54 14.65 13.90
C VAL A 92 5.51 14.72 15.08
N ALA A 93 5.79 13.60 15.74
CA ALA A 93 6.79 13.53 16.80
C ALA A 93 8.19 13.92 16.32
N ALA A 94 8.62 13.41 15.15
CA ALA A 94 9.90 13.76 14.54
C ALA A 94 9.98 15.25 14.15
N PHE A 95 8.89 15.85 13.66
CA PHE A 95 8.82 17.28 13.41
C PHE A 95 9.00 18.09 14.69
N ASN A 96 8.29 17.74 15.76
CA ASN A 96 8.39 18.41 17.05
C ASN A 96 9.80 18.30 17.65
N GLU A 97 10.43 17.15 17.51
CA GLU A 97 11.81 16.94 17.97
C GLU A 97 12.79 17.80 17.17
N SER A 98 12.64 17.87 15.85
CA SER A 98 13.44 18.74 15.00
C SER A 98 13.29 20.22 15.37
N SER A 99 12.06 20.65 15.67
CA SER A 99 11.75 22.00 16.18
C SER A 99 12.45 22.27 17.51
N ALA A 100 12.36 21.34 18.47
CA ALA A 100 13.01 21.46 19.75
C ALA A 100 14.54 21.54 19.62
N ARG A 101 15.15 20.73 18.77
CA ARG A 101 16.60 20.79 18.47
C ARG A 101 17.00 22.15 17.88
N ALA A 102 16.20 22.70 16.95
CA ALA A 102 16.48 24.02 16.36
C ALA A 102 16.43 25.14 17.41
N ARG A 103 15.38 25.17 18.24
CA ARG A 103 15.23 26.15 19.35
C ARG A 103 16.37 26.05 20.37
N ASN A 104 16.74 24.83 20.75
CA ASN A 104 17.85 24.62 21.70
C ASN A 104 19.21 25.07 21.11
N ALA A 105 19.35 25.04 19.79
CA ALA A 105 20.53 25.53 19.09
C ALA A 105 20.48 27.03 18.77
N GLY A 106 19.48 27.78 19.27
CA GLY A 106 19.29 29.21 19.00
C GLY A 106 18.92 29.53 17.55
N ARG A 107 18.41 28.54 16.79
CA ARG A 107 17.95 28.72 15.41
C ARG A 107 16.43 28.99 15.40
N PRO A 108 15.94 29.68 14.35
CA PRO A 108 14.50 29.84 14.16
C PRO A 108 13.77 28.50 14.14
N ASP A 109 12.58 28.47 14.72
CA ASP A 109 11.74 27.28 14.67
C ASP A 109 11.31 26.99 13.21
N PRO A 110 11.59 25.78 12.67
CA PRO A 110 11.20 25.43 11.33
C PRO A 110 9.71 25.10 11.18
N LEU A 111 8.99 24.88 12.29
CA LEU A 111 7.57 24.56 12.26
C LEU A 111 6.71 25.82 12.29
N PRO A 112 5.55 25.83 11.63
CA PRO A 112 4.55 26.88 11.81
C PRO A 112 3.91 26.77 13.20
N ASP A 113 3.40 27.91 13.70
CA ASP A 113 2.65 27.96 14.97
C ASP A 113 1.28 27.26 14.90
N ASP A 114 0.85 26.86 13.71
CA ASP A 114 -0.44 26.23 13.42
C ASP A 114 -0.32 24.71 13.43
N GLY A 115 -0.85 24.07 14.49
CA GLY A 115 -0.83 22.62 14.64
C GLY A 115 -1.62 21.87 13.55
N GLU A 116 -2.65 22.48 12.97
CA GLU A 116 -3.42 21.88 11.86
C GLU A 116 -2.54 21.73 10.62
N LYS A 117 -1.76 22.75 10.29
CA LYS A 117 -0.79 22.69 9.17
C LYS A 117 0.31 21.66 9.39
N ILE A 118 0.77 21.50 10.63
CA ILE A 118 1.75 20.45 10.97
C ILE A 118 1.15 19.08 10.68
N TYR A 119 -0.08 18.84 11.14
CA TYR A 119 -0.79 17.59 10.91
C TYR A 119 -1.05 17.32 9.42
N GLU A 120 -1.58 18.29 8.69
CA GLU A 120 -1.80 18.18 7.23
C GLU A 120 -0.50 17.87 6.47
N THR A 121 0.61 18.48 6.90
CA THR A 121 1.92 18.20 6.30
C THR A 121 2.36 16.77 6.57
N ALA A 122 2.19 16.28 7.80
CA ALA A 122 2.52 14.90 8.15
C ALA A 122 1.69 13.89 7.36
N VAL A 123 0.38 14.12 7.23
CA VAL A 123 -0.51 13.31 6.39
C VAL A 123 -0.05 13.34 4.92
N THR A 124 0.31 14.52 4.40
CA THR A 124 0.80 14.66 3.03
C THR A 124 2.08 13.86 2.80
N VAL A 125 3.02 13.89 3.73
CA VAL A 125 4.25 13.08 3.69
C VAL A 125 3.90 11.60 3.68
N MET A 126 3.03 11.16 4.61
CA MET A 126 2.59 9.77 4.68
C MET A 126 1.94 9.29 3.38
N MET A 127 1.05 10.10 2.81
CA MET A 127 0.39 9.77 1.54
C MET A 127 1.38 9.65 0.37
N ARG A 128 2.43 10.48 0.34
CA ARG A 128 3.50 10.37 -0.67
C ARG A 128 4.28 9.06 -0.53
N VAL A 129 4.61 8.67 0.70
CA VAL A 129 5.29 7.39 0.96
C VAL A 129 4.43 6.23 0.50
N VAL A 130 3.15 6.20 0.90
CA VAL A 130 2.20 5.15 0.47
C VAL A 130 2.07 5.10 -1.05
N PHE A 131 1.95 6.25 -1.70
CA PHE A 131 1.89 6.32 -3.17
C PHE A 131 3.15 5.76 -3.83
N LEU A 132 4.33 6.12 -3.32
CA LEU A 132 5.60 5.63 -3.86
C LEU A 132 5.75 4.12 -3.69
N LEU A 133 5.40 3.58 -2.53
CA LEU A 133 5.40 2.14 -2.27
C LEU A 133 4.44 1.41 -3.23
N PHE A 134 3.22 1.94 -3.38
CA PHE A 134 2.24 1.38 -4.33
C PHE A 134 2.74 1.45 -5.78
N ALA A 135 3.31 2.59 -6.20
CA ALA A 135 3.82 2.76 -7.55
C ALA A 135 5.00 1.80 -7.83
N GLN A 136 5.86 1.57 -6.85
CA GLN A 136 6.96 0.62 -6.95
C GLN A 136 6.44 -0.82 -7.05
N GLU A 137 5.51 -1.24 -6.20
CA GLU A 137 4.88 -2.56 -6.21
C GLU A 137 4.19 -2.83 -7.57
N ARG A 138 3.53 -1.85 -8.13
CA ARG A 138 2.86 -1.95 -9.44
C ARG A 138 3.80 -1.82 -10.63
N GLY A 139 5.09 -1.61 -10.41
CA GLY A 139 6.08 -1.45 -11.48
C GLY A 139 5.84 -0.19 -12.33
N LEU A 140 5.25 0.84 -11.75
CA LEU A 140 5.00 2.12 -12.42
C LEU A 140 6.22 3.05 -12.40
N LEU A 141 7.21 2.75 -11.57
CA LEU A 141 8.47 3.49 -11.48
C LEU A 141 9.51 2.92 -12.46
N PRO A 142 10.50 3.71 -12.88
CA PRO A 142 11.56 3.22 -13.77
C PRO A 142 12.29 2.01 -13.19
N ARG A 143 12.49 0.99 -14.01
CA ARG A 143 13.19 -0.26 -13.64
C ARG A 143 14.67 -0.21 -14.05
N SER A 144 15.33 0.92 -13.94
CA SER A 144 16.79 1.00 -14.15
C SER A 144 17.50 0.73 -12.82
N GLY A 145 18.64 0.03 -12.89
CA GLY A 145 19.45 -0.23 -11.70
C GLY A 145 19.85 1.06 -10.98
N LEU A 146 20.03 2.16 -11.71
CA LEU A 146 20.30 3.48 -11.14
C LEU A 146 19.12 3.96 -10.31
N PHE A 147 17.90 3.88 -10.84
CA PHE A 147 16.70 4.32 -10.11
C PHE A 147 16.44 3.45 -8.89
N GLU A 148 16.49 2.14 -9.03
CA GLU A 148 16.26 1.19 -7.94
C GLU A 148 17.26 1.41 -6.79
N ASN A 149 18.54 1.59 -7.09
CA ASN A 149 19.59 1.77 -6.09
C ASN A 149 19.59 3.16 -5.45
N ALA A 150 19.30 4.23 -6.22
CA ALA A 150 19.39 5.60 -5.75
C ALA A 150 18.07 6.15 -5.20
N TYR A 151 16.93 5.73 -5.75
CA TYR A 151 15.62 6.31 -5.48
C TYR A 151 14.58 5.28 -5.01
N GLY A 152 14.82 3.97 -5.16
CA GLY A 152 13.88 2.91 -4.79
C GLY A 152 13.63 2.86 -3.27
N LEU A 153 12.36 2.77 -2.87
CA LEU A 153 11.97 2.71 -1.46
C LEU A 153 12.24 1.33 -0.85
N ALA A 154 12.10 0.24 -1.61
CA ALA A 154 12.36 -1.09 -1.09
C ALA A 154 13.80 -1.22 -0.58
N GLY A 155 14.79 -0.80 -1.36
CA GLY A 155 16.18 -0.81 -0.91
C GLY A 155 16.47 0.11 0.29
N MET A 156 15.65 1.17 0.48
CA MET A 156 15.74 2.00 1.69
C MET A 156 15.20 1.25 2.93
N LEU A 157 14.09 0.52 2.78
CA LEU A 157 13.52 -0.28 3.85
C LEU A 157 14.47 -1.40 4.27
N ASP A 158 14.99 -2.17 3.31
CA ASP A 158 15.96 -3.24 3.57
C ASP A 158 17.18 -2.72 4.35
N MET A 159 17.73 -1.57 3.93
CA MET A 159 18.85 -0.92 4.60
C MET A 159 18.51 -0.47 6.03
N LEU A 160 17.29 0.06 6.25
CA LEU A 160 16.86 0.46 7.60
C LEU A 160 16.66 -0.75 8.50
N GLU A 161 16.07 -1.83 7.97
CA GLU A 161 15.87 -3.07 8.73
C GLU A 161 17.20 -3.73 9.09
N GLU A 162 18.16 -3.77 8.17
CA GLU A 162 19.51 -4.28 8.43
C GLU A 162 20.20 -3.45 9.52
N ARG A 163 20.14 -2.12 9.38
CA ARG A 163 20.75 -1.23 10.36
C ARG A 163 20.09 -1.32 11.75
N ALA A 164 18.76 -1.40 11.80
CA ALA A 164 18.04 -1.60 13.05
C ALA A 164 18.39 -2.92 13.75
N ARG A 165 18.64 -3.97 12.94
CA ARG A 165 19.06 -5.29 13.44
C ARG A 165 20.47 -5.27 14.01
N ASP A 166 21.39 -4.56 13.34
CA ASP A 166 22.82 -4.58 13.68
C ASP A 166 23.18 -3.56 14.77
N GLU A 167 22.61 -2.38 14.73
CA GLU A 167 22.97 -1.24 15.59
C GLU A 167 21.87 -0.89 16.61
N GLY A 168 20.66 -1.48 16.48
CA GLY A 168 19.46 -1.13 17.27
C GLY A 168 18.68 0.05 16.68
N GLU A 169 17.41 0.16 17.06
CA GLU A 169 16.52 1.23 16.56
C GLU A 169 17.00 2.64 16.96
N GLU A 170 17.64 2.78 18.12
CA GLU A 170 18.16 4.07 18.61
C GLU A 170 19.26 4.67 17.72
N ALA A 171 19.99 3.83 16.95
CA ALA A 171 21.00 4.29 16.02
C ALA A 171 20.42 5.08 14.82
N MET A 172 19.11 4.97 14.60
CA MET A 172 18.41 5.66 13.52
C MET A 172 17.99 7.09 13.89
N ASP A 173 17.91 7.45 15.16
CA ASP A 173 17.41 8.73 15.64
C ASP A 173 18.18 9.96 15.11
N GLY A 174 19.44 9.80 14.76
CA GLY A 174 20.26 10.86 14.18
C GLY A 174 20.35 10.83 12.63
N THR A 175 19.67 9.88 11.98
CA THR A 175 19.87 9.61 10.55
C THR A 175 18.86 10.38 9.70
N SER A 176 19.33 11.36 8.91
CA SER A 176 18.50 12.11 7.95
C SER A 176 18.60 11.60 6.50
N MET A 177 19.43 10.58 6.24
CA MET A 177 19.72 10.11 4.88
C MET A 177 18.46 9.63 4.15
N VAL A 178 17.60 8.84 4.82
CA VAL A 178 16.36 8.33 4.22
C VAL A 178 15.41 9.47 3.87
N TRP A 179 15.32 10.49 4.73
CA TRP A 179 14.52 11.69 4.47
C TRP A 179 15.01 12.43 3.22
N HIS A 180 16.32 12.63 3.08
CA HIS A 180 16.88 13.28 1.89
C HIS A 180 16.63 12.46 0.62
N ARG A 181 16.74 11.13 0.69
CA ARG A 181 16.42 10.26 -0.45
C ARG A 181 14.93 10.34 -0.81
N LEU A 182 14.04 10.32 0.17
CA LEU A 182 12.59 10.46 -0.05
C LEU A 182 12.25 11.80 -0.74
N LEU A 183 12.88 12.89 -0.29
CA LEU A 183 12.73 14.20 -0.92
C LEU A 183 13.27 14.20 -2.36
N ALA A 184 14.46 13.63 -2.59
CA ALA A 184 15.07 13.52 -3.92
C ALA A 184 14.19 12.69 -4.87
N THR A 185 13.65 11.55 -4.40
CA THR A 185 12.72 10.72 -5.16
C THR A 185 11.46 11.49 -5.52
N SER A 186 10.88 12.21 -4.55
CA SER A 186 9.69 13.03 -4.79
C SER A 186 9.98 14.16 -5.81
N GLN A 187 11.11 14.84 -5.69
CA GLN A 187 11.51 15.89 -6.63
C GLN A 187 11.77 15.33 -8.04
N ALA A 188 12.40 14.17 -8.14
CA ALA A 188 12.65 13.49 -9.40
C ALA A 188 11.35 13.15 -10.14
N LEU A 189 10.34 12.67 -9.41
CA LEU A 189 9.03 12.31 -9.98
C LEU A 189 8.21 13.53 -10.39
N TYR A 190 8.26 14.62 -9.62
CA TYR A 190 7.49 15.83 -9.90
C TYR A 190 8.17 16.78 -10.89
N GLY A 191 9.49 16.91 -10.80
CA GLY A 191 10.28 17.84 -11.60
C GLY A 191 10.91 17.22 -12.85
N GLY A 192 10.92 15.90 -12.93
CA GLY A 192 11.68 15.15 -13.92
C GLY A 192 13.18 15.11 -13.58
N VAL A 193 13.86 14.07 -14.04
CA VAL A 193 15.32 13.94 -13.98
C VAL A 193 15.83 13.76 -15.39
N ASN A 194 16.68 14.65 -15.88
CA ASN A 194 17.46 14.38 -17.06
C ASN A 194 18.61 13.44 -16.67
N VAL A 195 18.44 12.18 -16.97
CA VAL A 195 19.56 11.24 -16.99
C VAL A 195 20.19 11.41 -18.37
N GLU A 196 21.20 12.26 -18.47
CA GLU A 196 22.05 12.27 -19.67
C GLU A 196 22.71 10.89 -19.76
N ASP A 197 22.62 10.30 -20.93
CA ASP A 197 23.16 8.99 -21.25
C ASP A 197 24.60 8.85 -20.75
N MET A 198 24.81 7.94 -19.79
CA MET A 198 26.12 7.39 -19.49
C MET A 198 26.28 6.06 -20.20
#